data_82a948a2a813c8f137ffbc76fe05453c
#
_entry.id   82a948a2a813c8f137ffbc76fe05453c
#
_cell.length_a   1.000
_cell.length_b   1.000
_cell.length_c   1.000
_cell.angle_alpha   90.00
_cell.angle_beta   90.00
_cell.angle_gamma   90.00
#
_symmetry.space_group_name_H-M   'P 1'
#
loop_
_entity.id
_entity.type
_entity.pdbx_description
1 polymer ?
#
loop_
_entity_poly.entity_id
_entity_poly.type
_entity_poly.pdbx_seq_one_letter_code
_entity_poly.pdbx_strand_id
1 'polypeptide(L)'
;MRTPFARRPSLRYLFLVASAALLAACSRSAPPEEPVRSVKLLTVGVGSMQSSLEYSGEVRARVESRLGFRVAGKIVQRQAELGQRVKAGQVLAQLDPRDYQLAADAARAQLASATTQRDLAAADFKRFQALKDQNFISGAELERRAATLKAAQATLDQARAQLSSQGNQTAYTTLLADVAGVVTGIEAEPGQVVAAGTPVVRIAQDGARDVVFAVPEDKVGLIKPGQDVTARGWSGGAPLAGRVREVAASADAATRTYQVKVALGGAEVPALGATVYVTPMALSHAGVAAIKLPTSALRQEGQATAVWVYDPATSTVNSQVVQIATADGNDAVVASGLTPGMQVVATGVHVLSPGQKVMIYQQKTAVAPVPKAQTATNSVAISAAPAASAAAAASSAK
;
A
#
# COMPACT_ATOMS: atom_id res chain seq x y z
N MET A 1 -72.30 43.24 95.79
CA MET A 1 -72.76 44.24 94.83
C MET A 1 -72.05 44.03 93.56
N ARG A 2 -72.62 44.03 92.42
CA ARG A 2 -72.38 43.36 91.16
C ARG A 2 -71.14 43.86 90.44
N THR A 3 -70.30 42.95 90.04
CA THR A 3 -69.18 43.13 89.11
C THR A 3 -69.59 42.91 87.68
N PRO A 4 -69.06 43.62 86.62
CA PRO A 4 -69.39 43.37 85.23
C PRO A 4 -68.37 42.40 84.60
N PHE A 5 -68.91 41.53 83.82
CA PHE A 5 -68.25 40.50 83.01
C PHE A 5 -67.47 41.10 81.80
N ALA A 6 -66.21 40.83 81.67
CA ALA A 6 -65.43 41.12 80.44
C ALA A 6 -65.52 39.96 79.44
N ARG A 7 -66.06 40.25 78.23
CA ARG A 7 -66.18 39.30 77.10
C ARG A 7 -64.78 39.07 76.49
N ARG A 8 -64.29 37.83 76.49
CA ARG A 8 -63.15 37.41 75.75
C ARG A 8 -63.48 37.25 74.27
N PRO A 9 -62.66 37.75 73.27
CA PRO A 9 -62.86 37.53 71.85
C PRO A 9 -62.66 36.05 71.52
N SER A 10 -63.60 35.52 70.77
CA SER A 10 -63.66 34.09 70.45
C SER A 10 -62.51 33.62 69.58
N LEU A 11 -61.84 32.52 69.97
CA LEU A 11 -60.72 31.81 69.32
C LEU A 11 -60.89 31.56 67.79
N ARG A 12 -62.11 31.72 67.29
CA ARG A 12 -62.46 31.58 65.89
C ARG A 12 -61.94 32.69 64.99
N TYR A 13 -61.73 33.90 65.45
CA TYR A 13 -61.18 35.01 64.64
C TYR A 13 -59.64 34.88 64.54
N LEU A 14 -58.97 34.26 65.48
CA LEU A 14 -57.53 34.02 65.44
C LEU A 14 -57.17 32.95 64.38
N PHE A 15 -58.00 31.92 64.22
CA PHE A 15 -57.83 30.89 63.20
C PHE A 15 -58.07 31.39 61.79
N LEU A 16 -59.02 32.31 61.58
CA LEU A 16 -59.33 32.91 60.30
C LEU A 16 -58.19 33.84 59.80
N VAL A 17 -57.60 34.60 60.68
CA VAL A 17 -56.43 35.47 60.32
C VAL A 17 -55.22 34.68 60.10
N ALA A 18 -54.95 33.56 60.82
CA ALA A 18 -53.85 32.66 60.60
C ALA A 18 -53.96 31.87 59.25
N SER A 19 -55.21 31.51 58.90
CA SER A 19 -55.47 30.82 57.60
C SER A 19 -55.33 31.77 56.40
N ALA A 20 -55.68 33.04 56.53
CA ALA A 20 -55.47 34.04 55.47
C ALA A 20 -53.96 34.41 55.28
N ALA A 21 -53.19 34.42 56.37
CA ALA A 21 -51.72 34.64 56.29
C ALA A 21 -50.99 33.48 55.65
N LEU A 22 -51.46 32.23 55.80
CA LEU A 22 -50.87 31.04 55.16
C LEU A 22 -51.17 30.99 53.65
N LEU A 23 -52.28 31.55 53.19
CA LEU A 23 -52.62 31.65 51.77
C LEU A 23 -51.85 32.74 51.01
N ALA A 24 -51.35 33.76 51.67
CA ALA A 24 -50.55 34.82 51.08
C ALA A 24 -49.05 34.45 50.95
N ALA A 25 -48.55 33.33 51.57
CA ALA A 25 -47.20 32.87 51.50
C ALA A 25 -46.82 32.05 50.21
N CYS A 26 -47.84 31.74 49.38
CA CYS A 26 -47.60 31.11 48.08
C CYS A 26 -47.54 32.14 46.93
N SER A 27 -46.81 33.25 47.11
CA SER A 27 -46.43 34.06 45.96
C SER A 27 -45.32 33.35 45.27
N ARG A 28 -45.63 32.78 44.14
CA ARG A 28 -44.70 32.15 43.22
C ARG A 28 -43.55 33.14 42.90
N SER A 29 -42.35 32.92 43.43
CA SER A 29 -41.15 33.58 42.91
C SER A 29 -41.11 33.38 41.40
N ALA A 30 -40.99 34.43 40.63
CA ALA A 30 -40.71 34.31 39.21
C ALA A 30 -39.49 33.39 39.05
N PRO A 31 -39.52 32.46 38.06
CA PRO A 31 -38.36 31.62 37.80
C PRO A 31 -37.12 32.52 37.65
N PRO A 32 -35.97 32.19 38.26
CA PRO A 32 -34.79 32.99 38.10
C PRO A 32 -34.50 33.10 36.60
N GLU A 33 -34.27 34.33 36.09
CA GLU A 33 -33.85 34.53 34.70
C GLU A 33 -32.65 33.63 34.43
N GLU A 34 -32.76 32.76 33.43
CA GLU A 34 -31.66 31.90 33.04
C GLU A 34 -30.42 32.75 32.71
N PRO A 35 -29.26 32.43 33.25
CA PRO A 35 -28.08 33.25 33.04
C PRO A 35 -27.73 33.29 31.54
N VAL A 36 -27.57 34.52 31.00
CA VAL A 36 -27.15 34.72 29.60
C VAL A 36 -25.78 34.11 29.39
N ARG A 37 -25.72 33.04 28.63
CA ARG A 37 -24.46 32.27 28.36
C ARG A 37 -23.77 32.78 27.13
N SER A 38 -22.46 32.85 27.18
CA SER A 38 -21.61 33.17 26.02
C SER A 38 -21.39 31.93 25.17
N VAL A 39 -21.74 31.98 23.90
CA VAL A 39 -21.58 30.89 22.93
C VAL A 39 -20.69 31.29 21.77
N LYS A 40 -19.89 30.34 21.28
CA LYS A 40 -19.12 30.53 20.05
C LYS A 40 -20.01 30.13 18.87
N LEU A 41 -20.24 31.05 17.95
CA LEU A 41 -20.98 30.79 16.73
C LEU A 41 -20.07 30.37 15.59
N LEU A 42 -20.56 29.47 14.76
CA LEU A 42 -19.96 29.07 13.47
C LEU A 42 -21.01 29.34 12.38
N THR A 43 -20.63 30.10 11.36
CA THR A 43 -21.47 30.26 10.18
C THR A 43 -21.37 29.01 9.32
N VAL A 44 -22.53 28.40 9.02
CA VAL A 44 -22.61 27.22 8.17
C VAL A 44 -22.17 27.59 6.77
N GLY A 45 -21.02 27.06 6.35
CA GLY A 45 -20.47 27.20 5.01
C GLY A 45 -20.59 25.91 4.22
N VAL A 46 -20.58 26.04 2.90
CA VAL A 46 -20.40 24.86 2.03
C VAL A 46 -18.91 24.61 1.91
N GLY A 47 -18.45 23.54 2.51
CA GLY A 47 -17.08 23.07 2.37
C GLY A 47 -17.00 21.94 1.34
N SER A 48 -15.80 21.64 0.83
CA SER A 48 -15.59 20.43 0.06
C SER A 48 -15.34 19.24 0.99
N MET A 49 -16.08 18.16 0.80
CA MET A 49 -15.77 16.88 1.43
C MET A 49 -14.49 16.33 0.80
N GLN A 50 -13.47 16.08 1.61
CA GLN A 50 -12.24 15.40 1.20
C GLN A 50 -12.16 14.08 1.99
N SER A 51 -13.02 13.14 1.66
CA SER A 51 -12.88 11.78 2.13
C SER A 51 -12.17 10.98 1.06
N SER A 52 -10.90 10.69 1.29
CA SER A 52 -10.11 9.82 0.43
C SER A 52 -9.67 8.60 1.23
N LEU A 53 -9.96 7.42 0.71
CA LEU A 53 -9.44 6.19 1.28
C LEU A 53 -8.02 5.97 0.74
N GLU A 54 -7.04 5.99 1.64
CA GLU A 54 -5.66 5.69 1.32
C GLU A 54 -5.33 4.24 1.70
N TYR A 55 -4.66 3.54 0.80
CA TYR A 55 -4.17 2.19 1.00
C TYR A 55 -2.66 2.17 0.98
N SER A 56 -2.05 1.40 1.88
CA SER A 56 -0.61 1.15 1.83
C SER A 56 -0.32 0.14 0.73
N GLY A 57 0.63 0.46 -0.15
CA GLY A 57 1.10 -0.40 -1.23
C GLY A 57 2.61 -0.49 -1.26
N GLU A 58 3.11 -1.47 -1.99
CA GLU A 58 4.53 -1.73 -2.22
C GLU A 58 4.86 -1.59 -3.70
N VAL A 59 5.98 -0.94 -3.99
CA VAL A 59 6.50 -0.84 -5.37
C VAL A 59 7.21 -2.14 -5.74
N ARG A 60 6.72 -2.83 -6.77
CA ARG A 60 7.32 -4.06 -7.29
C ARG A 60 7.67 -3.93 -8.77
N ALA A 61 8.61 -4.72 -9.22
CA ALA A 61 8.83 -4.87 -10.65
C ALA A 61 7.58 -5.47 -11.30
N ARG A 62 7.27 -5.04 -12.52
CA ARG A 62 6.13 -5.61 -13.27
C ARG A 62 6.32 -7.11 -13.53
N VAL A 63 7.55 -7.52 -13.77
CA VAL A 63 7.94 -8.91 -14.01
C VAL A 63 9.02 -9.29 -13.01
N GLU A 64 8.80 -10.35 -12.26
CA GLU A 64 9.78 -11.00 -11.39
C GLU A 64 10.01 -12.42 -11.88
N SER A 65 11.28 -12.76 -12.17
CA SER A 65 11.70 -14.11 -12.50
C SER A 65 12.16 -14.84 -11.24
N ARG A 66 11.60 -16.02 -10.99
CA ARG A 66 12.04 -16.94 -9.94
C ARG A 66 12.80 -18.07 -10.63
N LEU A 67 14.13 -18.01 -10.56
CA LEU A 67 15.01 -18.88 -11.31
C LEU A 67 15.47 -20.04 -10.44
N GLY A 68 15.35 -21.24 -11.00
CA GLY A 68 15.82 -22.49 -10.40
C GLY A 68 16.50 -23.36 -11.48
N PHE A 69 17.28 -24.33 -11.02
CA PHE A 69 17.91 -25.30 -11.91
C PHE A 69 16.87 -26.22 -12.54
N ARG A 70 17.11 -26.63 -13.79
CA ARG A 70 16.28 -27.59 -14.52
C ARG A 70 16.61 -29.05 -14.21
N VAL A 71 17.72 -29.25 -13.49
CA VAL A 71 18.21 -30.57 -13.02
C VAL A 71 18.52 -30.48 -11.53
N ALA A 72 18.48 -31.62 -10.83
CA ALA A 72 18.81 -31.68 -9.41
C ALA A 72 20.33 -31.71 -9.20
N GLY A 73 20.80 -31.26 -8.04
CA GLY A 73 22.22 -31.37 -7.69
C GLY A 73 22.64 -30.49 -6.53
N LYS A 74 23.91 -30.60 -6.13
CA LYS A 74 24.48 -29.75 -5.08
C LYS A 74 25.00 -28.45 -5.68
N ILE A 75 24.60 -27.32 -5.08
CA ILE A 75 25.16 -26.01 -5.46
C ILE A 75 26.60 -25.93 -5.00
N VAL A 76 27.53 -25.76 -5.93
CA VAL A 76 28.97 -25.60 -5.64
C VAL A 76 29.35 -24.13 -5.55
N GLN A 77 28.68 -23.27 -6.31
CA GLN A 77 29.00 -21.86 -6.36
C GLN A 77 27.73 -21.05 -6.64
N ARG A 78 27.61 -19.87 -6.00
CA ARG A 78 26.63 -18.82 -6.31
C ARG A 78 27.40 -17.52 -6.53
N GLN A 79 27.23 -16.94 -7.70
CA GLN A 79 27.88 -15.69 -8.11
C GLN A 79 26.93 -14.50 -7.95
N ALA A 80 25.60 -14.74 -7.91
CA ALA A 80 24.61 -13.73 -7.71
C ALA A 80 24.55 -13.28 -6.25
N GLU A 81 24.55 -11.96 -6.02
CA GLU A 81 24.40 -11.35 -4.71
C GLU A 81 23.14 -10.51 -4.63
N LEU A 82 22.56 -10.38 -3.42
CA LEU A 82 21.37 -9.56 -3.19
C LEU A 82 21.66 -8.10 -3.55
N GLY A 83 20.76 -7.47 -4.33
CA GLY A 83 20.92 -6.11 -4.81
C GLY A 83 21.84 -5.97 -6.04
N GLN A 84 22.50 -7.03 -6.46
CA GLN A 84 23.37 -7.02 -7.65
C GLN A 84 22.53 -6.81 -8.92
N ARG A 85 23.03 -5.97 -9.82
CA ARG A 85 22.50 -5.82 -11.17
C ARG A 85 23.11 -6.89 -12.10
N VAL A 86 22.25 -7.62 -12.80
CA VAL A 86 22.62 -8.71 -13.69
C VAL A 86 22.14 -8.46 -15.11
N LYS A 87 22.84 -9.04 -16.10
CA LYS A 87 22.47 -9.03 -17.52
C LYS A 87 21.87 -10.38 -17.91
N ALA A 88 21.00 -10.39 -18.91
CA ALA A 88 20.54 -11.65 -19.50
C ALA A 88 21.73 -12.53 -19.94
N GLY A 89 21.67 -13.83 -19.64
CA GLY A 89 22.75 -14.79 -19.90
C GLY A 89 23.90 -14.79 -18.87
N GLN A 90 23.87 -13.90 -17.86
CA GLN A 90 24.89 -13.90 -16.78
C GLN A 90 24.72 -15.13 -15.89
N VAL A 91 25.87 -15.76 -15.52
CA VAL A 91 25.87 -16.89 -14.58
C VAL A 91 25.49 -16.41 -13.18
N LEU A 92 24.51 -17.07 -12.58
CA LEU A 92 24.00 -16.77 -11.23
C LEU A 92 24.46 -17.80 -10.20
N ALA A 93 24.42 -19.08 -10.56
CA ALA A 93 24.83 -20.18 -9.71
C ALA A 93 25.20 -21.40 -10.53
N GLN A 94 25.92 -22.35 -9.92
CA GLN A 94 26.37 -23.57 -10.58
C GLN A 94 26.20 -24.78 -9.65
N LEU A 95 25.66 -25.86 -10.21
CA LEU A 95 25.67 -27.17 -9.58
C LEU A 95 26.98 -27.91 -9.82
N ASP A 96 27.25 -28.94 -9.05
CA ASP A 96 28.32 -29.89 -9.36
C ASP A 96 28.03 -30.61 -10.69
N PRO A 97 28.83 -30.39 -11.76
CA PRO A 97 28.51 -30.94 -13.06
C PRO A 97 29.10 -32.33 -13.31
N ARG A 98 29.86 -32.90 -12.38
CA ARG A 98 30.71 -34.07 -12.62
C ARG A 98 29.95 -35.28 -13.13
N ASP A 99 28.84 -35.64 -12.49
CA ASP A 99 28.03 -36.81 -12.88
C ASP A 99 27.37 -36.59 -14.25
N TYR A 100 26.93 -35.38 -14.54
CA TYR A 100 26.36 -35.01 -15.84
C TYR A 100 27.41 -35.02 -16.95
N GLN A 101 28.65 -34.59 -16.67
CA GLN A 101 29.75 -34.64 -17.60
C GLN A 101 30.14 -36.09 -17.92
N LEU A 102 30.25 -36.96 -16.91
CA LEU A 102 30.52 -38.38 -17.11
C LEU A 102 29.44 -39.06 -17.96
N ALA A 103 28.17 -38.73 -17.73
CA ALA A 103 27.04 -39.23 -18.53
C ALA A 103 27.13 -38.76 -20.00
N ALA A 104 27.50 -37.50 -20.22
CA ALA A 104 27.69 -36.94 -21.56
C ALA A 104 28.89 -37.59 -22.27
N ASP A 105 30.01 -37.87 -21.57
CA ASP A 105 31.18 -38.56 -22.11
C ASP A 105 30.90 -40.01 -22.48
N ALA A 106 30.12 -40.73 -21.65
CA ALA A 106 29.65 -42.08 -21.98
C ALA A 106 28.75 -42.06 -23.26
N ALA A 107 27.84 -41.10 -23.37
CA ALA A 107 27.03 -40.94 -24.59
C ALA A 107 27.84 -40.58 -25.81
N ARG A 108 28.95 -39.81 -25.67
CA ARG A 108 29.90 -39.49 -26.74
C ARG A 108 30.64 -40.74 -27.22
N ALA A 109 31.07 -41.61 -26.30
CA ALA A 109 31.70 -42.89 -26.64
C ALA A 109 30.74 -43.82 -27.39
N GLN A 110 29.45 -43.84 -26.96
CA GLN A 110 28.42 -44.62 -27.65
C GLN A 110 28.16 -44.08 -29.08
N LEU A 111 28.14 -42.77 -29.27
CA LEU A 111 28.02 -42.14 -30.59
C LEU A 111 29.20 -42.52 -31.48
N ALA A 112 30.45 -42.53 -30.98
CA ALA A 112 31.63 -42.92 -31.73
C ALA A 112 31.52 -44.38 -32.19
N SER A 113 31.10 -45.31 -31.31
CA SER A 113 30.89 -46.71 -31.64
C SER A 113 29.80 -46.87 -32.73
N ALA A 114 28.65 -46.21 -32.57
CA ALA A 114 27.57 -46.26 -33.57
C ALA A 114 27.98 -45.66 -34.94
N THR A 115 28.83 -44.62 -34.94
CA THR A 115 29.39 -44.03 -36.14
C THR A 115 30.24 -45.03 -36.87
N THR A 116 31.16 -45.72 -36.16
CA THR A 116 32.03 -46.75 -36.73
C THR A 116 31.26 -47.93 -37.33
N GLN A 117 30.18 -48.36 -36.62
CA GLN A 117 29.30 -49.44 -37.11
C GLN A 117 28.57 -49.04 -38.39
N ARG A 118 28.06 -47.83 -38.46
CA ARG A 118 27.40 -47.29 -39.68
C ARG A 118 28.36 -47.16 -40.83
N ASP A 119 29.58 -46.70 -40.58
CA ASP A 119 30.63 -46.53 -41.61
C ASP A 119 31.06 -47.88 -42.17
N LEU A 120 31.20 -48.88 -41.31
CA LEU A 120 31.46 -50.28 -41.75
C LEU A 120 30.32 -50.79 -42.60
N ALA A 121 29.06 -50.68 -42.17
CA ALA A 121 27.90 -51.12 -42.92
C ALA A 121 27.77 -50.40 -44.27
N ALA A 122 28.11 -49.08 -44.32
CA ALA A 122 28.11 -48.31 -45.56
C ALA A 122 29.21 -48.75 -46.52
N ALA A 123 30.41 -49.04 -46.03
CA ALA A 123 31.48 -49.56 -46.86
C ALA A 123 31.16 -50.96 -47.42
N ASP A 124 30.54 -51.82 -46.60
CA ASP A 124 30.09 -53.14 -47.05
C ASP A 124 29.00 -53.03 -48.10
N PHE A 125 27.97 -52.21 -47.85
CA PHE A 125 26.92 -51.97 -48.85
C PHE A 125 27.48 -51.50 -50.19
N LYS A 126 28.37 -50.49 -50.16
CA LYS A 126 29.03 -49.99 -51.37
C LYS A 126 29.82 -51.09 -52.12
N ARG A 127 30.54 -51.95 -51.41
CA ARG A 127 31.27 -53.08 -51.97
C ARG A 127 30.33 -54.09 -52.63
N PHE A 128 29.30 -54.51 -51.90
CA PHE A 128 28.30 -55.45 -52.42
C PHE A 128 27.50 -54.86 -53.58
N GLN A 129 27.25 -53.56 -53.59
CA GLN A 129 26.62 -52.92 -54.77
C GLN A 129 27.47 -53.06 -56.03
N ALA A 130 28.78 -52.83 -55.94
CA ALA A 130 29.70 -52.99 -57.06
C ALA A 130 29.75 -54.47 -57.55
N LEU A 131 29.65 -55.42 -56.64
CA LEU A 131 29.57 -56.86 -57.02
C LEU A 131 28.24 -57.20 -57.68
N LYS A 132 27.11 -56.56 -57.26
CA LYS A 132 25.82 -56.76 -57.90
C LYS A 132 25.81 -56.20 -59.34
N ASP A 133 26.40 -55.01 -59.53
CA ASP A 133 26.50 -54.41 -60.89
C ASP A 133 27.27 -55.30 -61.87
N GLN A 134 28.18 -56.15 -61.35
CA GLN A 134 28.93 -57.17 -62.09
C GLN A 134 28.22 -58.55 -62.12
N ASN A 135 26.98 -58.65 -61.58
CA ASN A 135 26.18 -59.87 -61.51
C ASN A 135 26.80 -61.02 -60.64
N PHE A 136 27.72 -60.75 -59.73
CA PHE A 136 28.32 -61.75 -58.85
C PHE A 136 27.50 -62.12 -57.64
N ILE A 137 26.46 -61.33 -57.30
CA ILE A 137 25.59 -61.59 -56.12
C ILE A 137 24.10 -61.45 -56.48
N SER A 138 23.24 -62.05 -55.65
CA SER A 138 21.78 -61.91 -55.78
C SER A 138 21.25 -60.54 -55.30
N GLY A 139 20.07 -60.12 -55.79
CA GLY A 139 19.37 -58.93 -55.31
C GLY A 139 19.05 -59.00 -53.80
N ALA A 140 18.66 -60.16 -53.31
CA ALA A 140 18.33 -60.41 -51.91
C ALA A 140 19.54 -60.17 -50.96
N GLU A 141 20.78 -60.47 -51.44
CA GLU A 141 21.97 -60.17 -50.63
C GLU A 141 22.23 -58.67 -50.51
N LEU A 142 22.08 -57.93 -51.61
CA LEU A 142 22.19 -56.47 -51.60
C LEU A 142 21.12 -55.84 -50.69
N GLU A 143 19.88 -56.34 -50.75
CA GLU A 143 18.80 -55.87 -49.87
C GLU A 143 19.09 -56.11 -48.40
N ARG A 144 19.72 -57.25 -48.05
CA ARG A 144 20.19 -57.51 -46.66
C ARG A 144 21.24 -56.49 -46.24
N ARG A 145 22.19 -56.12 -47.06
CA ARG A 145 23.23 -55.09 -46.78
C ARG A 145 22.60 -53.71 -46.63
N ALA A 146 21.61 -53.39 -47.50
CA ALA A 146 20.86 -52.14 -47.41
C ALA A 146 20.09 -52.04 -46.07
N ALA A 147 19.42 -53.13 -45.66
CA ALA A 147 18.73 -53.21 -44.39
C ALA A 147 19.69 -53.08 -43.22
N THR A 148 20.89 -53.69 -43.27
CA THR A 148 21.94 -53.57 -42.23
C THR A 148 22.43 -52.11 -42.13
N LEU A 149 22.70 -51.46 -43.25
CA LEU A 149 23.07 -50.04 -43.27
C LEU A 149 21.97 -49.14 -42.67
N LYS A 150 20.72 -49.38 -43.04
CA LYS A 150 19.55 -48.62 -42.52
C LYS A 150 19.43 -48.81 -41.01
N ALA A 151 19.61 -50.04 -40.50
CA ALA A 151 19.59 -50.32 -39.07
C ALA A 151 20.75 -49.62 -38.30
N ALA A 152 22.01 -49.66 -38.89
CA ALA A 152 23.13 -48.97 -38.31
C ALA A 152 22.95 -47.43 -38.33
N GLN A 153 22.34 -46.90 -39.39
CA GLN A 153 21.97 -45.46 -39.41
C GLN A 153 21.00 -45.06 -38.32
N ALA A 154 19.93 -45.87 -38.09
CA ALA A 154 19.00 -45.64 -37.01
C ALA A 154 19.64 -45.67 -35.62
N THR A 155 20.58 -46.61 -35.40
CA THR A 155 21.37 -46.68 -34.16
C THR A 155 22.26 -45.44 -33.97
N LEU A 156 22.90 -44.94 -35.03
CA LEU A 156 23.66 -43.71 -34.99
C LEU A 156 22.79 -42.50 -34.63
N ASP A 157 21.60 -42.38 -35.22
CA ASP A 157 20.69 -41.26 -34.98
C ASP A 157 20.18 -41.31 -33.52
N GLN A 158 19.90 -42.51 -32.98
CA GLN A 158 19.57 -42.69 -31.56
C GLN A 158 20.71 -42.24 -30.65
N ALA A 159 21.97 -42.63 -30.95
CA ALA A 159 23.12 -42.25 -30.15
C ALA A 159 23.39 -40.73 -30.17
N ARG A 160 23.14 -40.07 -31.33
CA ARG A 160 23.21 -38.60 -31.47
C ARG A 160 22.16 -37.92 -30.57
N ALA A 161 20.93 -38.40 -30.60
CA ALA A 161 19.83 -37.84 -29.77
C ALA A 161 20.17 -38.00 -28.27
N GLN A 162 20.73 -39.16 -27.89
CA GLN A 162 21.16 -39.45 -26.50
C GLN A 162 22.27 -38.48 -26.05
N LEU A 163 23.32 -38.27 -26.89
CA LEU A 163 24.38 -37.30 -26.56
C LEU A 163 23.82 -35.87 -26.42
N SER A 164 22.93 -35.46 -27.31
CA SER A 164 22.27 -34.13 -27.22
C SER A 164 21.51 -33.98 -25.92
N SER A 165 20.77 -35.01 -25.48
CA SER A 165 20.04 -35.02 -24.22
C SER A 165 20.97 -34.86 -23.01
N GLN A 166 22.06 -35.60 -22.96
CA GLN A 166 23.05 -35.51 -21.86
C GLN A 166 23.77 -34.17 -21.86
N GLY A 167 24.10 -33.65 -23.05
CA GLY A 167 24.70 -32.31 -23.20
C GLY A 167 23.81 -31.21 -22.68
N ASN A 168 22.51 -31.28 -22.93
CA ASN A 168 21.51 -30.35 -22.38
C ASN A 168 21.46 -30.45 -20.84
N GLN A 169 21.46 -31.67 -20.27
CA GLN A 169 21.46 -31.85 -18.82
C GLN A 169 22.72 -31.24 -18.18
N THR A 170 23.87 -31.38 -18.80
CA THR A 170 25.12 -30.75 -18.37
C THR A 170 25.02 -29.23 -18.45
N ALA A 171 24.45 -28.66 -19.53
CA ALA A 171 24.23 -27.23 -19.63
C ALA A 171 23.28 -26.68 -18.54
N TYR A 172 22.28 -27.46 -18.14
CA TYR A 172 21.33 -27.09 -17.08
C TYR A 172 21.91 -27.08 -15.66
N THR A 173 23.16 -27.55 -15.47
CA THR A 173 23.90 -27.39 -14.20
C THR A 173 24.36 -25.94 -13.96
N THR A 174 24.29 -25.08 -14.97
CA THR A 174 24.60 -23.65 -14.85
C THR A 174 23.29 -22.87 -14.89
N LEU A 175 23.01 -22.09 -13.83
CA LEU A 175 21.86 -21.20 -13.74
C LEU A 175 22.22 -19.85 -14.35
N LEU A 176 21.52 -19.47 -15.39
CA LEU A 176 21.70 -18.20 -16.08
C LEU A 176 20.51 -17.25 -15.81
N ALA A 177 20.79 -15.96 -15.79
CA ALA A 177 19.74 -14.95 -15.79
C ALA A 177 18.96 -14.98 -17.11
N ASP A 178 17.66 -15.07 -17.05
CA ASP A 178 16.77 -15.05 -18.23
C ASP A 178 16.55 -13.62 -18.76
N VAL A 179 16.59 -12.62 -17.86
CA VAL A 179 16.38 -11.19 -18.13
C VAL A 179 17.44 -10.34 -17.45
N ALA A 180 17.61 -9.11 -17.94
CA ALA A 180 18.40 -8.09 -17.23
C ALA A 180 17.56 -7.50 -16.09
N GLY A 181 18.17 -7.25 -14.93
CA GLY A 181 17.48 -6.74 -13.77
C GLY A 181 18.33 -6.71 -12.51
N VAL A 182 17.66 -6.65 -11.37
CA VAL A 182 18.28 -6.63 -10.04
C VAL A 182 17.88 -7.88 -9.27
N VAL A 183 18.83 -8.52 -8.59
CA VAL A 183 18.58 -9.67 -7.70
C VAL A 183 17.84 -9.17 -6.46
N THR A 184 16.60 -9.64 -6.28
CA THR A 184 15.72 -9.25 -5.15
C THR A 184 15.58 -10.32 -4.09
N GLY A 185 16.06 -11.53 -4.36
CA GLY A 185 16.01 -12.62 -3.40
C GLY A 185 16.98 -13.74 -3.73
N ILE A 186 17.51 -14.38 -2.69
CA ILE A 186 18.33 -15.57 -2.74
C ILE A 186 17.63 -16.59 -1.86
N GLU A 187 17.28 -17.74 -2.45
CA GLU A 187 16.47 -18.78 -1.79
C GLU A 187 17.26 -20.07 -1.53
N ALA A 188 18.49 -20.18 -2.08
CA ALA A 188 19.36 -21.31 -1.83
C ALA A 188 20.85 -20.90 -1.81
N GLU A 189 21.65 -21.58 -0.98
CA GLU A 189 23.04 -21.26 -0.73
C GLU A 189 24.00 -22.36 -1.23
N PRO A 190 25.28 -22.02 -1.50
CA PRO A 190 26.31 -22.99 -1.82
C PRO A 190 26.41 -24.09 -0.74
N GLY A 191 26.57 -25.34 -1.19
CA GLY A 191 26.57 -26.52 -0.33
C GLY A 191 25.23 -27.22 -0.22
N GLN A 192 24.13 -26.55 -0.52
CA GLN A 192 22.77 -27.09 -0.48
C GLN A 192 22.53 -28.01 -1.69
N VAL A 193 21.76 -29.07 -1.49
CA VAL A 193 21.23 -29.93 -2.55
C VAL A 193 19.82 -29.46 -2.89
N VAL A 194 19.58 -29.18 -4.16
CA VAL A 194 18.30 -28.68 -4.66
C VAL A 194 17.68 -29.63 -5.68
N ALA A 195 16.38 -29.73 -5.66
CA ALA A 195 15.62 -30.45 -6.67
C ALA A 195 15.43 -29.60 -7.93
N ALA A 196 15.14 -30.22 -9.06
CA ALA A 196 14.76 -29.50 -10.27
C ALA A 196 13.53 -28.63 -10.02
N GLY A 197 13.57 -27.37 -10.48
CA GLY A 197 12.49 -26.40 -10.32
C GLY A 197 12.46 -25.66 -8.97
N THR A 198 13.31 -26.03 -8.00
CA THR A 198 13.43 -25.27 -6.74
C THR A 198 13.97 -23.87 -7.03
N PRO A 199 13.27 -22.79 -6.59
CA PRO A 199 13.78 -21.43 -6.75
C PRO A 199 15.12 -21.25 -6.03
N VAL A 200 16.06 -20.57 -6.66
CA VAL A 200 17.41 -20.28 -6.14
C VAL A 200 17.67 -18.78 -6.09
N VAL A 201 17.31 -18.06 -7.15
CA VAL A 201 17.50 -16.62 -7.28
C VAL A 201 16.23 -15.98 -7.81
N ARG A 202 15.88 -14.82 -7.25
CA ARG A 202 14.78 -13.98 -7.73
C ARG A 202 15.35 -12.72 -8.35
N ILE A 203 14.90 -12.39 -9.56
CA ILE A 203 15.31 -11.20 -10.31
C ILE A 203 14.08 -10.34 -10.59
N ALA A 204 14.13 -9.07 -10.19
CA ALA A 204 13.22 -8.04 -10.64
C ALA A 204 13.72 -7.49 -11.97
N GLN A 205 12.96 -7.65 -13.05
CA GLN A 205 13.31 -7.15 -14.36
C GLN A 205 13.38 -5.62 -14.36
N ASP A 206 14.40 -5.07 -15.03
CA ASP A 206 14.51 -3.64 -15.27
C ASP A 206 13.33 -3.15 -16.13
N GLY A 207 12.82 -1.96 -15.81
CA GLY A 207 11.74 -1.32 -16.58
C GLY A 207 10.54 -0.90 -15.75
N ALA A 208 9.36 -1.21 -16.24
CA ALA A 208 8.12 -0.76 -15.63
C ALA A 208 7.91 -1.34 -14.23
N ARG A 209 7.47 -0.48 -13.31
CA ARG A 209 7.14 -0.83 -11.93
C ARG A 209 5.66 -0.64 -11.68
N ASP A 210 5.11 -1.53 -10.90
CA ASP A 210 3.73 -1.46 -10.44
C ASP A 210 3.71 -1.24 -8.94
N VAL A 211 2.68 -0.56 -8.45
CA VAL A 211 2.34 -0.59 -7.03
C VAL A 211 1.32 -1.69 -6.79
N VAL A 212 1.61 -2.51 -5.83
CA VAL A 212 0.72 -3.60 -5.40
C VAL A 212 0.16 -3.25 -4.03
N PHE A 213 -1.15 -3.21 -3.91
CA PHE A 213 -1.84 -2.95 -2.65
C PHE A 213 -3.07 -3.86 -2.50
N ALA A 214 -3.55 -3.98 -1.27
CA ALA A 214 -4.67 -4.84 -0.91
C ALA A 214 -5.91 -4.01 -0.62
N VAL A 215 -7.06 -4.42 -1.16
CA VAL A 215 -8.35 -3.75 -1.00
C VAL A 215 -9.35 -4.71 -0.38
N PRO A 216 -10.09 -4.31 0.67
CA PRO A 216 -11.13 -5.12 1.25
C PRO A 216 -12.27 -5.46 0.27
N GLU A 217 -12.95 -6.58 0.52
CA GLU A 217 -14.02 -7.11 -0.34
C GLU A 217 -15.17 -6.12 -0.57
N ASP A 218 -15.53 -5.33 0.44
CA ASP A 218 -16.62 -4.35 0.38
C ASP A 218 -16.31 -3.15 -0.55
N LYS A 219 -15.05 -2.92 -0.91
CA LYS A 219 -14.59 -1.80 -1.74
C LYS A 219 -14.09 -2.20 -3.12
N VAL A 220 -13.64 -3.45 -3.29
CA VAL A 220 -13.02 -3.90 -4.56
C VAL A 220 -13.97 -3.77 -5.76
N GLY A 221 -15.28 -3.94 -5.55
CA GLY A 221 -16.27 -3.81 -6.63
C GLY A 221 -16.32 -2.43 -7.30
N LEU A 222 -15.81 -1.40 -6.62
CA LEU A 222 -15.72 -0.03 -7.13
C LEU A 222 -14.44 0.22 -7.94
N ILE A 223 -13.42 -0.64 -7.80
CA ILE A 223 -12.13 -0.50 -8.47
C ILE A 223 -12.12 -1.36 -9.74
N LYS A 224 -11.87 -0.71 -10.89
CA LYS A 224 -11.83 -1.39 -12.19
C LYS A 224 -10.53 -1.08 -12.92
N PRO A 225 -10.03 -2.02 -13.74
CA PRO A 225 -8.90 -1.75 -14.61
C PRO A 225 -9.14 -0.51 -15.48
N GLY A 226 -8.10 0.29 -15.67
CA GLY A 226 -8.12 1.55 -16.41
C GLY A 226 -8.45 2.80 -15.59
N GLN A 227 -8.91 2.67 -14.35
CA GLN A 227 -9.19 3.82 -13.49
C GLN A 227 -7.91 4.50 -13.02
N ASP A 228 -7.98 5.82 -12.85
CA ASP A 228 -6.87 6.63 -12.38
C ASP A 228 -6.70 6.51 -10.86
N VAL A 229 -5.45 6.55 -10.43
CA VAL A 229 -5.02 6.42 -9.05
C VAL A 229 -3.92 7.44 -8.78
N THR A 230 -3.94 8.04 -7.60
CA THR A 230 -2.82 8.86 -7.13
C THR A 230 -1.99 8.06 -6.14
N ALA A 231 -0.67 8.01 -6.33
CA ALA A 231 0.26 7.38 -5.41
C ALA A 231 1.19 8.42 -4.81
N ARG A 232 1.51 8.29 -3.52
CA ARG A 232 2.42 9.18 -2.80
C ARG A 232 3.42 8.34 -2.01
N GLY A 233 4.71 8.67 -2.14
CA GLY A 233 5.75 7.99 -1.35
C GLY A 233 5.55 8.18 0.15
N TRP A 234 5.92 7.18 0.96
CA TRP A 234 5.92 7.28 2.42
C TRP A 234 6.74 8.47 2.93
N SER A 235 7.92 8.71 2.34
CA SER A 235 8.81 9.82 2.69
C SER A 235 8.33 11.19 2.21
N GLY A 236 7.15 11.28 1.62
CA GLY A 236 6.66 12.48 0.94
C GLY A 236 7.10 12.54 -0.53
N GLY A 237 7.02 13.72 -1.11
CA GLY A 237 7.33 13.96 -2.52
C GLY A 237 6.08 14.30 -3.34
N ALA A 238 6.27 14.59 -4.61
CA ALA A 238 5.17 14.90 -5.51
C ALA A 238 4.26 13.66 -5.71
N PRO A 239 2.94 13.85 -5.78
CA PRO A 239 2.03 12.77 -6.11
C PRO A 239 2.33 12.21 -7.51
N LEU A 240 2.36 10.90 -7.62
CA LEU A 240 2.55 10.18 -8.87
C LEU A 240 1.19 9.75 -9.41
N ALA A 241 0.95 10.03 -10.67
CA ALA A 241 -0.23 9.50 -11.35
C ALA A 241 0.00 8.01 -11.68
N GLY A 242 -1.01 7.21 -11.45
CA GLY A 242 -1.02 5.79 -11.79
C GLY A 242 -2.34 5.38 -12.37
N ARG A 243 -2.38 4.20 -12.97
CA ARG A 243 -3.60 3.61 -13.51
C ARG A 243 -3.73 2.16 -13.08
N VAL A 244 -4.92 1.79 -12.63
CA VAL A 244 -5.23 0.39 -12.28
C VAL A 244 -5.02 -0.48 -13.51
N ARG A 245 -4.10 -1.47 -13.40
CA ARG A 245 -3.79 -2.41 -14.47
C ARG A 245 -4.52 -3.74 -14.29
N GLU A 246 -4.48 -4.24 -13.07
CA GLU A 246 -5.07 -5.53 -12.72
C GLU A 246 -5.78 -5.45 -11.36
N VAL A 247 -6.89 -6.16 -11.24
CA VAL A 247 -7.57 -6.45 -9.99
C VAL A 247 -7.66 -7.97 -9.89
N ALA A 248 -7.19 -8.55 -8.77
CA ALA A 248 -7.27 -9.98 -8.57
C ALA A 248 -8.73 -10.46 -8.61
N ALA A 249 -8.95 -11.60 -9.24
CA ALA A 249 -10.29 -12.21 -9.33
C ALA A 249 -10.71 -12.94 -8.05
N SER A 250 -9.77 -13.24 -7.15
CA SER A 250 -10.02 -13.91 -5.88
C SER A 250 -9.37 -13.15 -4.74
N ALA A 251 -10.01 -13.19 -3.57
CA ALA A 251 -9.44 -12.68 -2.34
C ALA A 251 -8.32 -13.61 -1.83
N ASP A 252 -7.35 -13.04 -1.14
CA ASP A 252 -6.44 -13.77 -0.29
C ASP A 252 -7.23 -14.38 0.88
N ALA A 253 -7.07 -15.68 1.11
CA ALA A 253 -7.87 -16.43 2.08
C ALA A 253 -7.63 -16.01 3.53
N ALA A 254 -6.43 -15.53 3.85
CA ALA A 254 -6.04 -15.13 5.20
C ALA A 254 -6.51 -13.72 5.55
N THR A 255 -6.35 -12.78 4.62
CA THR A 255 -6.63 -11.35 4.84
C THR A 255 -7.99 -10.90 4.34
N ARG A 256 -8.66 -11.70 3.50
CA ARG A 256 -9.92 -11.38 2.80
C ARG A 256 -9.83 -10.08 2.01
N THR A 257 -8.67 -9.83 1.42
CA THR A 257 -8.42 -8.67 0.57
C THR A 257 -8.09 -9.08 -0.84
N TYR A 258 -8.43 -8.22 -1.78
CA TYR A 258 -8.11 -8.39 -3.21
C TYR A 258 -6.86 -7.61 -3.55
N GLN A 259 -5.93 -8.25 -4.24
CA GLN A 259 -4.72 -7.57 -4.70
C GLN A 259 -5.03 -6.72 -5.92
N VAL A 260 -4.62 -5.45 -5.88
CA VAL A 260 -4.73 -4.50 -7.00
C VAL A 260 -3.34 -4.08 -7.41
N LYS A 261 -3.07 -4.09 -8.74
CA LYS A 261 -1.82 -3.63 -9.33
C LYS A 261 -2.07 -2.36 -10.12
N VAL A 262 -1.27 -1.34 -9.82
CA VAL A 262 -1.32 -0.02 -10.43
C VAL A 262 -0.02 0.23 -11.18
N ALA A 263 -0.10 0.50 -12.47
CA ALA A 263 1.04 0.97 -13.24
C ALA A 263 1.31 2.43 -12.90
N LEU A 264 2.53 2.72 -12.42
CA LEU A 264 2.95 4.09 -12.18
C LEU A 264 3.43 4.75 -13.46
N GLY A 265 3.00 5.99 -13.69
CA GLY A 265 3.52 6.88 -14.71
C GLY A 265 4.55 7.85 -14.13
N GLY A 266 5.46 8.36 -14.99
CA GLY A 266 6.44 9.37 -14.61
C GLY A 266 7.89 8.89 -14.66
N ALA A 267 8.82 9.86 -14.62
CA ALA A 267 10.26 9.61 -14.71
C ALA A 267 10.87 9.16 -13.35
N GLU A 268 10.29 9.61 -12.25
CA GLU A 268 10.79 9.32 -10.89
C GLU A 268 9.87 8.31 -10.19
N VAL A 269 10.02 7.04 -10.53
CA VAL A 269 9.30 5.96 -9.84
C VAL A 269 10.10 5.55 -8.59
N PRO A 270 9.47 5.42 -7.40
CA PRO A 270 10.15 5.02 -6.18
C PRO A 270 10.89 3.68 -6.32
N ALA A 271 11.90 3.45 -5.48
CA ALA A 271 12.71 2.22 -5.50
C ALA A 271 11.83 0.97 -5.30
N LEU A 272 12.33 -0.17 -5.79
CA LEU A 272 11.69 -1.47 -5.53
C LEU A 272 11.61 -1.72 -4.01
N GLY A 273 10.49 -2.24 -3.54
CA GLY A 273 10.22 -2.46 -2.12
C GLY A 273 9.80 -1.20 -1.36
N ALA A 274 9.80 -0.01 -1.99
CA ALA A 274 9.35 1.20 -1.32
C ALA A 274 7.85 1.15 -1.00
N THR A 275 7.50 1.63 0.19
CA THR A 275 6.11 1.80 0.59
C THR A 275 5.54 3.09 0.01
N VAL A 276 4.35 3.00 -0.54
CA VAL A 276 3.60 4.13 -1.10
C VAL A 276 2.17 4.11 -0.60
N TYR A 277 1.58 5.28 -0.45
CA TYR A 277 0.14 5.44 -0.23
C TYR A 277 -0.56 5.58 -1.57
N VAL A 278 -1.63 4.85 -1.72
CA VAL A 278 -2.42 4.77 -2.96
C VAL A 278 -3.83 5.24 -2.69
N THR A 279 -4.28 6.23 -3.43
CA THR A 279 -5.63 6.78 -3.37
C THR A 279 -6.35 6.53 -4.69
N PRO A 280 -7.20 5.50 -4.78
CA PRO A 280 -8.03 5.27 -5.96
C PRO A 280 -9.05 6.40 -6.12
N MET A 281 -9.10 7.03 -7.29
CA MET A 281 -10.05 8.11 -7.55
C MET A 281 -11.51 7.66 -7.43
N ALA A 282 -11.79 6.39 -7.73
CA ALA A 282 -13.12 5.80 -7.58
C ALA A 282 -13.63 5.72 -6.13
N LEU A 283 -12.73 5.78 -5.14
CA LEU A 283 -13.03 5.77 -3.71
C LEU A 283 -12.81 7.13 -3.06
N SER A 284 -12.48 8.15 -3.85
CA SER A 284 -12.26 9.51 -3.40
C SER A 284 -13.54 10.34 -3.63
N HIS A 285 -14.06 10.90 -2.57
CA HIS A 285 -15.18 11.86 -2.62
C HIS A 285 -14.63 13.28 -2.50
N ALA A 286 -13.57 13.60 -3.22
CA ALA A 286 -13.01 14.94 -3.26
C ALA A 286 -13.94 15.88 -4.06
N GLY A 287 -14.30 17.03 -3.46
CA GLY A 287 -15.03 18.08 -4.15
C GLY A 287 -16.56 18.00 -4.07
N VAL A 288 -17.14 17.02 -3.38
CA VAL A 288 -18.57 17.04 -3.10
C VAL A 288 -18.86 18.18 -2.13
N ALA A 289 -19.71 19.12 -2.54
CA ALA A 289 -20.15 20.22 -1.68
C ALA A 289 -20.92 19.65 -0.49
N ALA A 290 -20.43 19.86 0.72
CA ALA A 290 -21.04 19.34 1.93
C ALA A 290 -20.95 20.37 3.06
N ILE A 291 -21.94 20.38 3.94
CA ILE A 291 -21.91 21.17 5.17
C ILE A 291 -21.13 20.38 6.21
N LYS A 292 -20.03 20.94 6.71
CA LYS A 292 -19.24 20.37 7.79
C LYS A 292 -19.45 21.13 9.09
N LEU A 293 -19.66 20.40 10.16
CA LEU A 293 -19.74 20.97 11.52
C LEU A 293 -18.77 20.20 12.43
N PRO A 294 -18.08 20.88 13.35
CA PRO A 294 -17.30 20.21 14.36
C PRO A 294 -18.23 19.33 15.24
N THR A 295 -17.79 18.16 15.60
CA THR A 295 -18.57 17.22 16.44
C THR A 295 -19.00 17.86 17.77
N SER A 296 -18.26 18.86 18.26
CA SER A 296 -18.60 19.65 19.44
C SER A 296 -19.88 20.51 19.29
N ALA A 297 -20.34 20.74 18.06
CA ALA A 297 -21.58 21.47 17.76
C ALA A 297 -22.83 20.56 17.81
N LEU A 298 -22.62 19.25 17.80
CA LEU A 298 -23.67 18.25 17.78
C LEU A 298 -24.13 17.93 19.20
N ARG A 299 -25.43 17.72 19.35
CA ARG A 299 -26.04 17.19 20.57
C ARG A 299 -27.03 16.09 20.22
N GLN A 300 -27.24 15.19 21.16
CA GLN A 300 -28.26 14.17 21.03
C GLN A 300 -29.57 14.66 21.68
N GLU A 301 -30.65 14.57 20.94
CA GLU A 301 -32.02 14.90 21.42
C GLU A 301 -32.90 13.67 21.22
N GLY A 302 -33.04 12.88 22.28
CA GLY A 302 -33.68 11.57 22.17
C GLY A 302 -32.91 10.62 21.26
N GLN A 303 -33.51 10.18 20.15
CA GLN A 303 -32.86 9.36 19.14
C GLN A 303 -32.33 10.14 17.93
N ALA A 304 -32.54 11.46 17.91
CA ALA A 304 -32.11 12.33 16.81
C ALA A 304 -30.86 13.13 17.19
N THR A 305 -30.04 13.46 16.19
CA THR A 305 -28.97 14.42 16.35
C THR A 305 -29.48 15.82 16.01
N ALA A 306 -29.17 16.80 16.86
CA ALA A 306 -29.61 18.17 16.70
C ALA A 306 -28.44 19.14 16.91
N VAL A 307 -28.61 20.36 16.43
CA VAL A 307 -27.73 21.50 16.66
C VAL A 307 -28.51 22.69 17.19
N TRP A 308 -27.80 23.62 17.81
CA TRP A 308 -28.39 24.89 18.19
C TRP A 308 -28.18 25.92 17.07
N VAL A 309 -29.27 26.39 16.48
CA VAL A 309 -29.27 27.48 15.50
C VAL A 309 -29.53 28.79 16.23
N TYR A 310 -28.66 29.77 16.04
CA TYR A 310 -28.77 31.11 16.60
C TYR A 310 -29.65 31.96 15.70
N ASP A 311 -30.63 32.61 16.33
CA ASP A 311 -31.48 33.61 15.69
C ASP A 311 -31.00 35.02 16.06
N PRO A 312 -30.46 35.77 15.10
CA PRO A 312 -29.94 37.11 15.35
C PRO A 312 -31.03 38.14 15.70
N ALA A 313 -32.30 37.93 15.30
CA ALA A 313 -33.37 38.88 15.57
C ALA A 313 -33.82 38.85 17.05
N THR A 314 -33.79 37.67 17.68
CA THR A 314 -34.21 37.48 19.07
C THR A 314 -33.05 37.25 20.03
N SER A 315 -31.83 37.04 19.50
CA SER A 315 -30.63 36.64 20.25
C SER A 315 -30.84 35.33 21.04
N THR A 316 -31.61 34.40 20.49
CA THR A 316 -31.94 33.12 21.11
C THR A 316 -31.41 31.96 20.29
N VAL A 317 -31.34 30.78 20.92
CA VAL A 317 -30.97 29.51 20.27
C VAL A 317 -32.17 28.57 20.16
N ASN A 318 -32.36 28.00 18.98
CA ASN A 318 -33.40 27.04 18.71
C ASN A 318 -32.81 25.68 18.31
N SER A 319 -33.43 24.59 18.76
CA SER A 319 -33.04 23.25 18.37
C SER A 319 -33.45 22.96 16.94
N GLN A 320 -32.48 22.50 16.13
CA GLN A 320 -32.67 22.06 14.74
C GLN A 320 -32.18 20.63 14.59
N VAL A 321 -33.07 19.72 14.22
CA VAL A 321 -32.70 18.33 13.93
C VAL A 321 -31.91 18.28 12.63
N VAL A 322 -30.81 17.53 12.63
CA VAL A 322 -29.92 17.33 11.46
C VAL A 322 -29.69 15.85 11.20
N GLN A 323 -29.53 15.50 9.95
CA GLN A 323 -29.10 14.16 9.56
C GLN A 323 -27.63 14.18 9.22
N ILE A 324 -26.85 13.27 9.82
CA ILE A 324 -25.43 13.12 9.58
C ILE A 324 -25.23 12.06 8.50
N ALA A 325 -24.51 12.40 7.43
CA ALA A 325 -24.15 11.47 6.36
C ALA A 325 -22.96 10.60 6.76
N THR A 326 -21.89 11.22 7.29
CA THR A 326 -20.64 10.54 7.68
C THR A 326 -19.83 11.43 8.62
N ALA A 327 -18.79 10.87 9.21
CA ALA A 327 -17.77 11.60 9.95
C ALA A 327 -16.54 11.82 9.07
N ASP A 328 -15.90 12.99 9.21
CA ASP A 328 -14.67 13.37 8.51
C ASP A 328 -13.68 13.93 9.56
N GLY A 329 -12.91 13.04 10.17
CA GLY A 329 -12.03 13.39 11.28
C GLY A 329 -12.80 13.89 12.50
N ASN A 330 -12.55 15.16 12.90
CA ASN A 330 -13.25 15.82 14.01
C ASN A 330 -14.52 16.54 13.59
N ASP A 331 -14.87 16.49 12.29
CA ASP A 331 -16.06 17.11 11.75
C ASP A 331 -17.10 16.07 11.36
N ALA A 332 -18.36 16.43 11.46
CA ALA A 332 -19.48 15.67 10.93
C ALA A 332 -19.99 16.32 9.65
N VAL A 333 -20.27 15.50 8.64
CA VAL A 333 -20.85 15.91 7.37
C VAL A 333 -22.36 15.84 7.51
N VAL A 334 -23.04 16.97 7.37
CA VAL A 334 -24.50 17.08 7.48
C VAL A 334 -25.13 16.87 6.11
N ALA A 335 -26.02 15.87 6.02
CA ALA A 335 -26.77 15.55 4.80
C ALA A 335 -27.97 16.46 4.60
N SER A 336 -28.68 16.80 5.69
CA SER A 336 -29.88 17.63 5.64
C SER A 336 -30.16 18.29 6.99
N GLY A 337 -31.01 19.33 6.97
CA GLY A 337 -31.43 20.05 8.18
C GLY A 337 -30.76 21.43 8.36
N LEU A 338 -29.76 21.77 7.53
CA LEU A 338 -29.11 23.09 7.57
C LEU A 338 -29.02 23.69 6.17
N THR A 339 -29.05 25.03 6.13
CA THR A 339 -28.79 25.82 4.91
C THR A 339 -27.52 26.65 5.09
N PRO A 340 -26.76 26.90 4.02
CA PRO A 340 -25.62 27.79 4.07
C PRO A 340 -26.02 29.18 4.56
N GLY A 341 -25.21 29.80 5.42
CA GLY A 341 -25.46 31.08 6.05
C GLY A 341 -26.11 31.02 7.44
N MET A 342 -26.66 29.89 7.84
CA MET A 342 -27.14 29.71 9.23
C MET A 342 -25.97 29.82 10.22
N GLN A 343 -26.27 30.39 11.41
CA GLN A 343 -25.30 30.45 12.51
C GLN A 343 -25.61 29.35 13.53
N VAL A 344 -24.65 28.48 13.77
CA VAL A 344 -24.78 27.32 14.67
C VAL A 344 -23.80 27.50 15.83
N VAL A 345 -24.23 27.07 17.03
CA VAL A 345 -23.37 27.07 18.22
C VAL A 345 -22.31 25.99 18.07
N ALA A 346 -21.03 26.36 18.07
CA ALA A 346 -19.91 25.45 17.87
C ALA A 346 -19.45 24.74 19.16
N THR A 347 -19.66 25.38 20.32
CA THR A 347 -19.23 24.84 21.62
C THR A 347 -20.20 25.23 22.74
N GLY A 348 -20.29 24.38 23.77
CA GLY A 348 -21.19 24.65 24.93
C GLY A 348 -22.62 24.16 24.71
N VAL A 349 -22.85 23.27 23.78
CA VAL A 349 -24.19 22.84 23.33
C VAL A 349 -25.03 22.10 24.40
N HIS A 350 -24.38 21.46 25.39
CA HIS A 350 -25.05 20.61 26.39
C HIS A 350 -25.71 21.36 27.54
N VAL A 351 -25.47 22.65 27.64
CA VAL A 351 -25.96 23.50 28.76
C VAL A 351 -26.98 24.54 28.33
N LEU A 352 -27.46 24.47 27.11
CA LEU A 352 -28.43 25.39 26.52
C LEU A 352 -29.81 24.78 26.49
N SER A 353 -30.85 25.67 26.66
CA SER A 353 -32.25 25.32 26.56
C SER A 353 -32.91 25.96 25.33
N PRO A 354 -33.97 25.37 24.75
CA PRO A 354 -34.68 25.96 23.61
C PRO A 354 -35.21 27.34 23.93
N GLY A 355 -34.97 28.33 23.07
CA GLY A 355 -35.41 29.71 23.24
C GLY A 355 -34.55 30.52 24.22
N GLN A 356 -33.46 29.96 24.75
CA GLN A 356 -32.59 30.66 25.69
C GLN A 356 -31.84 31.81 25.01
N LYS A 357 -31.81 32.98 25.67
CA LYS A 357 -31.00 34.12 25.23
C LYS A 357 -29.51 33.82 25.43
N VAL A 358 -28.70 34.10 24.42
CA VAL A 358 -27.25 33.90 24.46
C VAL A 358 -26.50 35.15 24.02
N MET A 359 -25.27 35.29 24.47
CA MET A 359 -24.34 36.30 24.00
C MET A 359 -23.30 35.66 23.10
N ILE A 360 -22.89 36.37 22.05
CA ILE A 360 -21.82 35.88 21.14
C ILE A 360 -20.47 36.05 21.84
N TYR A 361 -19.75 34.94 22.00
CA TYR A 361 -18.38 35.00 22.49
C TYR A 361 -17.48 35.62 21.42
N GLN A 362 -17.04 36.87 21.64
CA GLN A 362 -16.01 37.51 20.84
C GLN A 362 -14.65 37.12 21.43
N GLN A 363 -13.87 36.33 20.67
CA GLN A 363 -12.50 36.05 21.02
C GLN A 363 -11.73 37.36 20.99
N LYS A 364 -11.31 37.85 22.18
CA LYS A 364 -10.41 38.99 22.27
C LYS A 364 -9.14 38.60 21.51
N THR A 365 -8.96 39.12 20.31
CA THR A 365 -7.70 38.96 19.56
C THR A 365 -6.63 39.58 20.43
N ALA A 366 -5.76 38.75 21.02
CA ALA A 366 -4.57 39.25 21.70
C ALA A 366 -3.75 39.93 20.61
N VAL A 367 -3.78 41.25 20.62
CA VAL A 367 -2.82 42.04 19.83
C VAL A 367 -1.44 41.65 20.36
N ALA A 368 -0.70 40.93 19.54
CA ALA A 368 0.68 40.62 19.84
C ALA A 368 1.41 41.94 20.09
N PRO A 369 2.14 42.07 21.21
CA PRO A 369 2.91 43.31 21.45
C PRO A 369 3.89 43.49 20.30
N VAL A 370 3.76 44.62 19.61
CA VAL A 370 4.72 45.06 18.60
C VAL A 370 6.09 45.08 19.27
N PRO A 371 7.08 44.35 18.78
CA PRO A 371 8.43 44.42 19.36
C PRO A 371 8.94 45.86 19.11
N LYS A 372 9.22 46.57 20.22
CA LYS A 372 9.91 47.84 20.17
C LYS A 372 11.23 47.65 19.44
N ALA A 373 11.41 48.34 18.35
CA ALA A 373 12.67 48.44 17.62
C ALA A 373 13.79 48.84 18.58
N GLN A 374 14.69 47.90 18.89
CA GLN A 374 15.96 48.23 19.53
C GLN A 374 16.85 48.88 18.46
N THR A 375 17.13 50.13 18.66
CA THR A 375 18.12 50.91 17.92
C THR A 375 19.47 50.21 18.10
N ALA A 376 19.97 49.56 17.06
CA ALA A 376 21.31 49.01 17.06
C ALA A 376 22.31 50.14 16.85
N THR A 377 23.05 50.44 17.90
CA THR A 377 24.23 51.29 17.84
C THR A 377 25.38 50.47 17.25
N ASN A 378 25.79 50.81 16.03
CA ASN A 378 27.00 50.34 15.40
C ASN A 378 28.23 50.73 16.21
N SER A 379 29.01 49.74 16.67
CA SER A 379 30.42 49.98 16.95
C SER A 379 31.24 48.95 16.15
N VAL A 380 31.93 49.53 15.19
CA VAL A 380 32.97 48.88 14.38
C VAL A 380 34.18 48.66 15.28
N ALA A 381 34.65 47.41 15.37
CA ALA A 381 36.01 47.11 15.84
C ALA A 381 36.68 46.18 14.84
N ILE A 382 37.62 46.72 14.12
CA ILE A 382 38.61 46.07 13.28
C ILE A 382 39.70 45.46 14.16
N SER A 383 40.05 44.17 13.99
CA SER A 383 41.41 43.68 14.27
C SER A 383 41.57 42.30 13.66
N ALA A 384 42.25 42.24 12.52
CA ALA A 384 43.60 41.71 12.28
C ALA A 384 43.82 40.23 12.66
N ALA A 385 44.03 39.45 11.60
CA ALA A 385 44.71 38.16 11.65
C ALA A 385 46.18 38.30 12.00
N PRO A 386 46.88 37.27 12.44
CA PRO A 386 47.86 36.71 11.53
C PRO A 386 47.94 35.17 11.50
N ALA A 387 48.60 34.79 10.42
CA ALA A 387 48.90 33.50 9.86
C ALA A 387 49.99 32.71 10.61
N ALA A 388 50.17 31.50 10.07
CA ALA A 388 51.34 30.59 10.09
C ALA A 388 51.43 29.64 11.28
N SER A 389 51.71 28.37 11.19
CA SER A 389 52.75 27.64 10.47
C SER A 389 52.60 26.16 10.82
N ALA A 390 52.51 25.28 9.88
CA ALA A 390 53.53 24.34 9.42
C ALA A 390 54.06 23.28 10.38
N ALA A 391 54.18 22.11 9.82
CA ALA A 391 55.17 21.01 10.02
C ALA A 391 54.69 19.89 11.00
N ALA A 392 54.52 18.72 10.51
CA ALA A 392 55.44 17.71 9.95
C ALA A 392 55.70 16.57 10.91
N ALA A 393 55.78 15.43 10.30
CA ALA A 393 56.54 14.20 10.62
C ALA A 393 55.80 13.17 11.50
N ALA A 394 55.42 12.08 10.97
CA ALA A 394 56.20 10.91 10.50
C ALA A 394 56.35 9.84 11.58
N SER A 395 56.23 8.63 11.09
CA SER A 395 56.97 7.41 11.54
C SER A 395 56.17 6.42 12.42
N SER A 396 55.80 5.37 11.85
CA SER A 396 56.40 4.00 11.82
C SER A 396 55.77 3.00 12.79
N ALA A 397 55.51 1.92 12.16
CA ALA A 397 55.79 0.51 12.52
C ALA A 397 54.95 -0.16 13.63
N LYS A 398 54.10 -1.05 13.32
CA LYS A 398 54.44 -2.49 13.23
C LYS A 398 53.24 -3.21 12.63
#